data_eed9226cffdbec431810b7179d563338
#
_entry.id   eed9226cffdbec431810b7179d563338
#
_cell.length_a   1.000
_cell.length_b   1.000
_cell.length_c   1.000
_cell.angle_alpha   90.00
_cell.angle_beta   90.00
_cell.angle_gamma   90.00
#
_symmetry.space_group_name_H-M   'P 1'
#
loop_
_entity.id
_entity.type
_entity.pdbx_description
1 polymer ?
#
loop_
_entity_poly.entity_id
_entity_poly.type
_entity_poly.pdbx_seq_one_letter_code
_entity_poly.pdbx_strand_id
1 'polypeptide(L)'
;MSRILIAPDSFKGSATSIEVASAIAKGWKSVRPDDVLIQIPFADGGEGTLLAIEHAQPTAKRIYCPDVSADAFWLLIDDSTAVVELAQVSGITLLQTLDPLGAHTQAFGQVLAMAAQDSRVERIYCALGGSASTDAGVGALMALGAKFLDGASVSIGFGGGQLSKIKSISTSAIIEAPKDGVVLLVDVQSPLLGLDGAATIFAPQKGATTEQKDILENGLEHFASLIGFLDNPGSGAAGGTAYGLCALWNATIENGAAKIAELCGFDTAMVGTDLVITGEGQLDYQSFRGKVVGHISERASAVGVPIAYCVGSVVGDFPFPCLGGVALSHLAGSIGLAMENPEKYLIEAGVQLTHFL
;
A
#
# COMPACT_ATOMS: atom_id res chain seq x y z
N MET A 1 19.43 -21.54 20.65
CA MET A 1 18.56 -20.34 20.78
C MET A 1 18.90 -19.43 19.63
N SER A 2 18.06 -19.41 18.65
CA SER A 2 18.24 -18.63 17.43
C SER A 2 17.30 -17.41 17.42
N ARG A 3 17.65 -16.38 16.64
CA ARG A 3 16.87 -15.15 16.47
C ARG A 3 16.25 -15.15 15.08
N ILE A 4 14.94 -15.18 15.00
CA ILE A 4 14.18 -15.30 13.75
C ILE A 4 13.37 -14.02 13.53
N LEU A 5 13.52 -13.45 12.36
CA LEU A 5 12.72 -12.30 11.92
C LEU A 5 11.62 -12.79 10.97
N ILE A 6 10.36 -12.62 11.37
CA ILE A 6 9.18 -13.01 10.59
C ILE A 6 8.56 -11.73 10.03
N ALA A 7 8.69 -11.54 8.72
CA ALA A 7 8.34 -10.31 8.03
C ALA A 7 7.52 -10.59 6.74
N PRO A 8 6.28 -11.11 6.87
CA PRO A 8 5.43 -11.40 5.73
C PRO A 8 4.64 -10.18 5.27
N ASP A 9 4.21 -10.18 4.02
CA ASP A 9 3.09 -9.41 3.53
C ASP A 9 1.76 -10.08 3.88
N SER A 10 0.65 -9.41 3.61
CA SER A 10 -0.70 -9.96 3.71
C SER A 10 -0.93 -11.07 2.68
N PHE A 11 -1.73 -12.07 3.03
CA PHE A 11 -2.25 -13.06 2.09
C PHE A 11 -3.62 -12.59 1.61
N LYS A 12 -3.59 -11.78 0.54
CA LYS A 12 -4.77 -11.05 0.04
C LYS A 12 -6.00 -11.96 -0.06
N GLY A 13 -7.09 -11.52 0.56
CA GLY A 13 -8.35 -12.26 0.60
C GLY A 13 -8.42 -13.40 1.62
N SER A 14 -7.37 -13.64 2.45
CA SER A 14 -7.39 -14.72 3.45
C SER A 14 -6.81 -14.36 4.82
N ALA A 15 -5.67 -13.63 4.90
CA ALA A 15 -5.09 -13.27 6.18
C ALA A 15 -4.30 -11.96 6.09
N THR A 16 -4.38 -11.13 7.13
CA THR A 16 -3.56 -9.93 7.29
C THR A 16 -2.09 -10.31 7.56
N SER A 17 -1.16 -9.41 7.29
CA SER A 17 0.27 -9.66 7.57
C SER A 17 0.54 -9.93 9.06
N ILE A 18 -0.25 -9.33 9.97
CA ILE A 18 -0.18 -9.57 11.42
C ILE A 18 -0.62 -11.00 11.75
N GLU A 19 -1.74 -11.46 11.19
CA GLU A 19 -2.22 -12.83 11.38
C GLU A 19 -1.23 -13.85 10.82
N VAL A 20 -0.67 -13.59 9.64
CA VAL A 20 0.35 -14.44 9.02
C VAL A 20 1.58 -14.54 9.92
N ALA A 21 2.14 -13.41 10.38
CA ALA A 21 3.31 -13.41 11.24
C ALA A 21 3.05 -14.15 12.57
N SER A 22 1.90 -13.89 13.18
CA SER A 22 1.51 -14.52 14.46
C SER A 22 1.30 -16.02 14.34
N ALA A 23 0.66 -16.49 13.26
CA ALA A 23 0.41 -17.92 13.04
C ALA A 23 1.72 -18.68 12.75
N ILE A 24 2.62 -18.12 11.93
CA ILE A 24 3.96 -18.68 11.71
C ILE A 24 4.73 -18.78 13.04
N ALA A 25 4.72 -17.70 13.83
CA ALA A 25 5.39 -17.64 15.12
C ALA A 25 4.85 -18.70 16.10
N LYS A 26 3.52 -18.90 16.14
CA LYS A 26 2.86 -19.94 16.95
C LYS A 26 3.31 -21.35 16.56
N GLY A 27 3.37 -21.63 15.27
CA GLY A 27 3.88 -22.90 14.74
C GLY A 27 5.34 -23.13 15.11
N TRP A 28 6.19 -22.13 14.87
CA TRP A 28 7.62 -22.20 15.21
C TRP A 28 7.86 -22.47 16.68
N LYS A 29 7.21 -21.73 17.57
CA LYS A 29 7.33 -21.87 19.03
C LYS A 29 6.89 -23.23 19.56
N SER A 30 6.01 -23.93 18.87
CA SER A 30 5.58 -25.28 19.27
C SER A 30 6.71 -26.32 19.16
N VAL A 31 7.73 -26.07 18.32
CA VAL A 31 8.88 -26.94 18.10
C VAL A 31 10.15 -26.39 18.75
N ARG A 32 10.36 -25.08 18.64
CA ARG A 32 11.57 -24.38 19.11
C ARG A 32 11.19 -23.25 20.09
N PRO A 33 10.75 -23.60 21.32
CA PRO A 33 10.19 -22.63 22.27
C PRO A 33 11.21 -21.59 22.75
N ASP A 34 12.51 -21.94 22.76
CA ASP A 34 13.56 -21.06 23.28
C ASP A 34 14.06 -20.01 22.25
N ASP A 35 13.70 -20.14 20.97
CA ASP A 35 14.14 -19.19 19.96
C ASP A 35 13.47 -17.81 20.15
N VAL A 36 14.20 -16.75 19.86
CA VAL A 36 13.67 -15.37 19.87
C VAL A 36 13.00 -15.09 18.55
N LEU A 37 11.71 -14.77 18.57
CA LEU A 37 10.95 -14.39 17.38
C LEU A 37 10.67 -12.90 17.39
N ILE A 38 11.01 -12.23 16.29
CA ILE A 38 10.67 -10.84 16.03
C ILE A 38 9.67 -10.84 14.88
N GLN A 39 8.53 -10.21 15.10
CA GLN A 39 7.48 -10.12 14.09
C GLN A 39 7.40 -8.70 13.60
N ILE A 40 7.65 -8.50 12.31
CA ILE A 40 7.45 -7.24 11.61
C ILE A 40 6.53 -7.51 10.42
N PRO A 41 5.20 -7.52 10.64
CA PRO A 41 4.26 -7.61 9.54
C PRO A 41 4.48 -6.43 8.59
N PHE A 42 4.43 -6.71 7.30
CA PHE A 42 4.67 -5.72 6.26
C PHE A 42 3.42 -5.38 5.47
N ALA A 43 3.51 -4.30 4.72
CA ALA A 43 2.59 -3.92 3.65
C ALA A 43 3.37 -3.19 2.55
N ASP A 44 2.83 -3.20 1.34
CA ASP A 44 3.42 -2.57 0.16
C ASP A 44 2.95 -1.11 -0.06
N GLY A 45 2.50 -0.44 0.99
CA GLY A 45 1.87 0.89 0.86
C GLY A 45 0.39 0.82 0.49
N GLY A 46 -0.20 -0.37 0.45
CA GLY A 46 -1.62 -0.62 0.25
C GLY A 46 -2.37 -0.89 1.55
N GLU A 47 -3.39 -1.72 1.44
CA GLU A 47 -4.25 -2.13 2.55
C GLU A 47 -3.45 -2.76 3.70
N GLY A 48 -3.68 -2.26 4.92
CA GLY A 48 -3.04 -2.76 6.15
C GLY A 48 -1.71 -2.08 6.50
N THR A 49 -1.29 -1.07 5.75
CA THR A 49 -0.06 -0.31 6.04
C THR A 49 -0.11 0.35 7.42
N LEU A 50 -1.24 0.98 7.79
CA LEU A 50 -1.38 1.59 9.12
C LEU A 50 -1.26 0.54 10.23
N LEU A 51 -1.88 -0.62 10.06
CA LEU A 51 -1.83 -1.69 11.06
C LEU A 51 -0.42 -2.27 11.21
N ALA A 52 0.32 -2.42 10.10
CA ALA A 52 1.70 -2.88 10.13
C ALA A 52 2.62 -1.90 10.88
N ILE A 53 2.50 -0.60 10.59
CA ILE A 53 3.27 0.45 11.27
C ILE A 53 2.91 0.54 12.75
N GLU A 54 1.62 0.51 13.08
CA GLU A 54 1.15 0.53 14.48
C GLU A 54 1.68 -0.68 15.27
N HIS A 55 1.68 -1.87 14.66
CA HIS A 55 2.23 -3.07 15.28
C HIS A 55 3.74 -2.92 15.58
N ALA A 56 4.49 -2.33 14.65
CA ALA A 56 5.92 -2.12 14.79
C ALA A 56 6.28 -0.93 15.72
N GLN A 57 5.36 0.03 15.88
CA GLN A 57 5.55 1.24 16.67
C GLN A 57 4.49 1.36 17.79
N PRO A 58 4.67 0.73 18.96
CA PRO A 58 3.68 0.73 20.04
C PRO A 58 3.36 2.13 20.60
N THR A 59 4.15 3.15 20.30
CA THR A 59 3.91 4.55 20.69
C THR A 59 3.05 5.31 19.70
N ALA A 60 2.80 4.76 18.51
CA ALA A 60 1.91 5.34 17.52
C ALA A 60 0.49 5.51 18.07
N LYS A 61 -0.15 6.61 17.73
CA LYS A 61 -1.49 6.97 18.23
C LYS A 61 -2.47 7.00 17.06
N ARG A 62 -3.59 6.28 17.18
CA ARG A 62 -4.71 6.41 16.23
C ARG A 62 -5.43 7.73 16.49
N ILE A 63 -5.60 8.51 15.43
CA ILE A 63 -6.44 9.70 15.44
C ILE A 63 -7.65 9.40 14.54
N TYR A 64 -8.81 9.19 15.16
CA TYR A 64 -10.02 8.79 14.45
C TYR A 64 -10.65 9.94 13.67
N CYS A 65 -11.26 9.62 12.53
CA CYS A 65 -11.93 10.52 11.61
C CYS A 65 -13.42 10.13 11.44
N PRO A 66 -14.25 10.23 12.50
CA PRO A 66 -15.62 9.70 12.48
C PRO A 66 -16.52 10.40 11.45
N ASP A 67 -16.20 11.63 11.05
CA ASP A 67 -16.93 12.35 10.01
C ASP A 67 -16.69 11.79 8.59
N VAL A 68 -15.64 10.98 8.41
CA VAL A 68 -15.35 10.27 7.16
C VAL A 68 -15.97 8.87 7.20
N SER A 69 -15.65 8.11 8.23
CA SER A 69 -16.23 6.80 8.52
C SER A 69 -15.96 6.43 9.99
N ALA A 70 -16.80 5.58 10.58
CA ALA A 70 -16.69 5.18 12.00
C ALA A 70 -15.31 4.59 12.34
N ASP A 71 -14.69 3.88 11.38
CA ASP A 71 -13.42 3.18 11.59
C ASP A 71 -12.23 3.90 10.92
N ALA A 72 -12.47 5.05 10.28
CA ALA A 72 -11.41 5.81 9.64
C ALA A 72 -10.48 6.43 10.67
N PHE A 73 -9.17 6.28 10.48
CA PHE A 73 -8.15 6.91 11.31
C PHE A 73 -6.86 7.15 10.50
N TRP A 74 -6.01 7.99 11.02
CA TRP A 74 -4.61 8.08 10.63
C TRP A 74 -3.72 7.83 11.86
N LEU A 75 -2.46 7.51 11.66
CA LEU A 75 -1.50 7.33 12.73
C LEU A 75 -0.67 8.58 12.94
N LEU A 76 -0.54 9.01 14.19
CA LEU A 76 0.49 9.95 14.61
C LEU A 76 1.66 9.15 15.18
N ILE A 77 2.79 9.16 14.50
CA ILE A 77 4.04 8.53 14.91
C ILE A 77 5.05 9.62 15.34
N ASP A 78 5.99 9.30 16.22
CA ASP A 78 7.04 10.22 16.73
C ASP A 78 6.55 11.63 17.15
N ASP A 79 5.27 11.77 17.50
CA ASP A 79 4.57 13.01 17.89
C ASP A 79 4.49 14.12 16.82
N SER A 80 5.03 13.93 15.62
CA SER A 80 5.06 14.95 14.55
C SER A 80 4.77 14.44 13.15
N THR A 81 4.78 13.14 12.93
CA THR A 81 4.60 12.52 11.62
C THR A 81 3.24 11.82 11.54
N ALA A 82 2.45 12.18 10.55
CA ALA A 82 1.21 11.49 10.23
C ALA A 82 1.44 10.41 9.17
N VAL A 83 0.75 9.28 9.30
CA VAL A 83 0.65 8.27 8.24
C VAL A 83 -0.81 8.10 7.88
N VAL A 84 -1.14 8.21 6.61
CA VAL A 84 -2.51 8.11 6.06
C VAL A 84 -2.54 7.01 5.01
N GLU A 85 -3.54 6.14 5.05
CA GLU A 85 -3.74 5.05 4.10
C GLU A 85 -4.96 5.30 3.22
N LEU A 86 -4.76 5.38 1.91
CA LEU A 86 -5.82 5.58 0.95
C LEU A 86 -6.81 4.41 0.94
N ALA A 87 -6.29 3.17 1.01
CA ALA A 87 -7.11 1.96 0.94
C ALA A 87 -8.17 1.89 2.03
N GLN A 88 -7.90 2.48 3.20
CA GLN A 88 -8.82 2.45 4.34
C GLN A 88 -10.16 3.16 4.06
N VAL A 89 -10.16 4.22 3.22
CA VAL A 89 -11.36 5.07 3.00
C VAL A 89 -11.72 5.30 1.52
N SER A 90 -10.82 4.93 0.62
CA SER A 90 -11.02 5.04 -0.85
C SER A 90 -10.49 3.79 -1.58
N GLY A 91 -10.44 2.65 -0.87
CA GLY A 91 -9.93 1.38 -1.37
C GLY A 91 -10.92 0.62 -2.24
N ILE A 92 -10.39 -0.21 -3.14
CA ILE A 92 -11.20 -1.05 -4.03
C ILE A 92 -11.98 -2.13 -3.26
N THR A 93 -11.44 -2.61 -2.15
CA THR A 93 -12.08 -3.63 -1.29
C THR A 93 -13.32 -3.13 -0.56
N LEU A 94 -13.51 -1.80 -0.47
CA LEU A 94 -14.68 -1.18 0.13
C LEU A 94 -15.90 -1.16 -0.80
N LEU A 95 -15.69 -1.39 -2.09
CA LEU A 95 -16.76 -1.31 -3.09
C LEU A 95 -17.49 -2.65 -3.21
N GLN A 96 -18.81 -2.65 -3.01
CA GLN A 96 -19.65 -3.81 -3.31
C GLN A 96 -19.78 -4.08 -4.82
N THR A 97 -19.72 -3.01 -5.61
CA THR A 97 -19.73 -3.06 -7.07
C THR A 97 -18.67 -2.08 -7.58
N LEU A 98 -17.84 -2.55 -8.51
CA LEU A 98 -16.79 -1.71 -9.09
C LEU A 98 -17.40 -0.58 -9.92
N ASP A 99 -16.94 0.64 -9.70
CA ASP A 99 -17.36 1.84 -10.42
C ASP A 99 -16.13 2.61 -10.94
N PRO A 100 -15.56 2.20 -12.07
CA PRO A 100 -14.31 2.75 -12.58
C PRO A 100 -14.41 4.23 -12.96
N LEU A 101 -15.59 4.73 -13.32
CA LEU A 101 -15.78 6.13 -13.70
C LEU A 101 -16.17 7.03 -12.52
N GLY A 102 -16.88 6.49 -11.53
CA GLY A 102 -17.41 7.27 -10.40
C GLY A 102 -16.57 7.15 -9.12
N ALA A 103 -15.77 6.10 -8.95
CA ALA A 103 -14.89 5.96 -7.78
C ALA A 103 -13.93 7.16 -7.67
N HIS A 104 -13.74 7.67 -6.44
CA HIS A 104 -13.03 8.92 -6.21
C HIS A 104 -12.27 8.94 -4.88
N THR A 105 -11.35 9.88 -4.74
CA THR A 105 -10.44 10.04 -3.61
C THR A 105 -10.93 11.02 -2.53
N GLN A 106 -12.19 11.44 -2.54
CA GLN A 106 -12.68 12.48 -1.61
C GLN A 106 -12.48 12.11 -0.14
N ALA A 107 -12.86 10.89 0.26
CA ALA A 107 -12.72 10.45 1.65
C ALA A 107 -11.25 10.43 2.10
N PHE A 108 -10.34 9.98 1.24
CA PHE A 108 -8.90 10.08 1.48
C PHE A 108 -8.45 11.53 1.68
N GLY A 109 -8.92 12.45 0.84
CA GLY A 109 -8.63 13.88 0.98
C GLY A 109 -9.16 14.50 2.27
N GLN A 110 -10.30 14.03 2.78
CA GLN A 110 -10.85 14.49 4.07
C GLN A 110 -9.92 14.04 5.23
N VAL A 111 -9.42 12.80 5.20
CA VAL A 111 -8.44 12.34 6.21
C VAL A 111 -7.13 13.13 6.10
N LEU A 112 -6.65 13.40 4.87
CA LEU A 112 -5.47 14.25 4.65
C LEU A 112 -5.66 15.66 5.21
N ALA A 113 -6.85 16.27 4.98
CA ALA A 113 -7.17 17.60 5.49
C ALA A 113 -7.13 17.64 7.03
N MET A 114 -7.70 16.62 7.70
CA MET A 114 -7.66 16.50 9.15
C MET A 114 -6.24 16.34 9.67
N ALA A 115 -5.42 15.50 9.04
CA ALA A 115 -4.02 15.33 9.40
C ALA A 115 -3.21 16.61 9.19
N ALA A 116 -3.38 17.30 8.06
CA ALA A 116 -2.65 18.53 7.75
C ALA A 116 -3.04 19.73 8.65
N GLN A 117 -4.27 19.73 9.21
CA GLN A 117 -4.73 20.77 10.13
C GLN A 117 -4.39 20.48 11.60
N ASP A 118 -3.88 19.30 11.92
CA ASP A 118 -3.42 19.01 13.28
C ASP A 118 -2.07 19.73 13.52
N SER A 119 -2.04 20.63 14.47
CA SER A 119 -0.88 21.49 14.77
C SER A 119 0.38 20.73 15.18
N ARG A 120 0.27 19.45 15.51
CA ARG A 120 1.40 18.57 15.81
C ARG A 120 2.09 18.06 14.56
N VAL A 121 1.33 17.92 13.46
CA VAL A 121 1.81 17.26 12.24
C VAL A 121 2.72 18.19 11.46
N GLU A 122 3.96 17.75 11.30
CA GLU A 122 5.00 18.41 10.52
C GLU A 122 5.26 17.72 9.19
N ARG A 123 4.96 16.41 9.11
CA ARG A 123 5.10 15.58 7.89
C ARG A 123 3.93 14.62 7.73
N ILE A 124 3.56 14.33 6.48
CA ILE A 124 2.57 13.29 6.16
C ILE A 124 3.21 12.26 5.23
N TYR A 125 3.12 10.98 5.58
CA TYR A 125 3.31 9.86 4.67
C TYR A 125 1.95 9.35 4.19
N CYS A 126 1.79 9.20 2.87
CA CYS A 126 0.56 8.72 2.24
C CYS A 126 0.79 7.36 1.59
N ALA A 127 0.21 6.31 2.14
CA ALA A 127 0.17 4.98 1.51
C ALA A 127 -0.92 4.98 0.42
N LEU A 128 -0.54 4.84 -0.86
CA LEU A 128 -1.43 5.02 -2.00
C LEU A 128 -1.94 3.71 -2.64
N GLY A 129 -1.45 2.55 -2.21
CA GLY A 129 -1.87 1.27 -2.77
C GLY A 129 -3.35 0.96 -2.53
N GLY A 130 -3.90 0.01 -3.28
CA GLY A 130 -5.26 -0.49 -3.10
C GLY A 130 -6.38 0.45 -3.55
N SER A 131 -6.11 1.54 -4.28
CA SER A 131 -7.12 2.55 -4.67
C SER A 131 -8.21 1.99 -5.59
N ALA A 132 -9.46 2.45 -5.36
CA ALA A 132 -10.59 2.21 -6.26
C ALA A 132 -10.64 3.16 -7.45
N SER A 133 -10.11 4.37 -7.29
CA SER A 133 -10.32 5.51 -8.19
C SER A 133 -9.30 5.59 -9.32
N THR A 134 -9.69 6.34 -10.39
CA THR A 134 -8.81 6.82 -11.46
C THR A 134 -9.15 8.29 -11.73
N ASP A 135 -9.13 9.11 -10.67
CA ASP A 135 -9.61 10.50 -10.65
C ASP A 135 -8.47 11.53 -10.55
N ALA A 136 -7.22 11.13 -10.81
CA ALA A 136 -6.03 11.99 -10.67
C ALA A 136 -5.91 12.68 -9.30
N GLY A 137 -6.53 12.13 -8.24
CA GLY A 137 -6.56 12.74 -6.92
C GLY A 137 -7.45 14.00 -6.81
N VAL A 138 -8.28 14.28 -7.83
CA VAL A 138 -9.15 15.45 -7.84
C VAL A 138 -10.10 15.45 -6.66
N GLY A 139 -10.69 14.31 -6.29
CA GLY A 139 -11.52 14.20 -5.10
C GLY A 139 -10.78 14.61 -3.82
N ALA A 140 -9.54 14.14 -3.65
CA ALA A 140 -8.70 14.50 -2.50
C ALA A 140 -8.35 15.99 -2.50
N LEU A 141 -7.96 16.53 -3.64
CA LEU A 141 -7.65 17.96 -3.79
C LEU A 141 -8.86 18.84 -3.51
N MET A 142 -10.07 18.42 -3.91
CA MET A 142 -11.31 19.14 -3.57
C MET A 142 -11.55 19.14 -2.05
N ALA A 143 -11.33 18.04 -1.37
CA ALA A 143 -11.44 17.97 0.09
C ALA A 143 -10.38 18.82 0.80
N LEU A 144 -9.19 18.97 0.21
CA LEU A 144 -8.15 19.90 0.65
C LEU A 144 -8.46 21.38 0.34
N GLY A 145 -9.55 21.69 -0.39
CA GLY A 145 -9.99 23.05 -0.65
C GLY A 145 -9.72 23.57 -2.07
N ALA A 146 -9.14 22.76 -2.97
CA ALA A 146 -9.02 23.13 -4.37
C ALA A 146 -10.40 23.13 -5.06
N LYS A 147 -10.57 23.96 -6.09
CA LYS A 147 -11.78 24.03 -6.89
C LYS A 147 -11.49 23.64 -8.33
N PHE A 148 -12.31 22.75 -8.86
CA PHE A 148 -12.29 22.31 -10.25
C PHE A 148 -13.64 22.65 -10.87
N LEU A 149 -13.65 23.60 -11.82
CA LEU A 149 -14.86 24.18 -12.37
C LEU A 149 -15.02 23.82 -13.85
N ASP A 150 -16.25 23.62 -14.27
CA ASP A 150 -16.63 23.43 -15.66
C ASP A 150 -16.76 24.77 -16.44
N GLY A 151 -17.22 24.72 -17.69
CA GLY A 151 -17.41 25.88 -18.53
C GLY A 151 -18.50 26.86 -18.06
N ALA A 152 -19.36 26.45 -17.15
CA ALA A 152 -20.38 27.28 -16.51
C ALA A 152 -19.92 27.80 -15.13
N SER A 153 -18.66 27.60 -14.75
CA SER A 153 -18.10 27.94 -13.44
C SER A 153 -18.77 27.18 -12.28
N VAL A 154 -19.33 26.00 -12.56
CA VAL A 154 -19.90 25.11 -11.57
C VAL A 154 -18.84 24.04 -11.21
N SER A 155 -18.78 23.63 -9.94
CA SER A 155 -17.89 22.55 -9.50
C SER A 155 -18.23 21.25 -10.25
N ILE A 156 -17.21 20.58 -10.79
CA ILE A 156 -17.41 19.24 -11.38
C ILE A 156 -17.83 18.24 -10.31
N GLY A 157 -18.45 17.13 -10.74
CA GLY A 157 -18.70 15.98 -9.87
C GLY A 157 -17.43 15.17 -9.57
N PHE A 158 -17.58 14.11 -8.78
CA PHE A 158 -16.49 13.21 -8.44
C PHE A 158 -16.28 12.12 -9.49
N GLY A 159 -15.09 11.51 -9.45
CA GLY A 159 -14.70 10.38 -10.27
C GLY A 159 -13.98 10.75 -11.56
N GLY A 160 -13.21 9.78 -12.09
CA GLY A 160 -12.39 9.97 -13.30
C GLY A 160 -13.20 10.34 -14.54
N GLY A 161 -14.45 9.88 -14.64
CA GLY A 161 -15.36 10.23 -15.73
C GLY A 161 -15.75 11.73 -15.80
N GLN A 162 -15.39 12.52 -14.80
CA GLN A 162 -15.68 13.96 -14.76
C GLN A 162 -14.49 14.84 -15.20
N LEU A 163 -13.28 14.29 -15.27
CA LEU A 163 -12.04 15.05 -15.49
C LEU A 163 -12.07 15.88 -16.78
N SER A 164 -12.63 15.35 -17.86
CA SER A 164 -12.73 16.05 -19.16
C SER A 164 -13.60 17.30 -19.13
N LYS A 165 -14.43 17.49 -18.08
CA LYS A 165 -15.28 18.67 -17.90
C LYS A 165 -14.55 19.86 -17.29
N ILE A 166 -13.37 19.67 -16.70
CA ILE A 166 -12.62 20.75 -16.05
C ILE A 166 -12.23 21.81 -17.07
N LYS A 167 -12.52 23.06 -16.77
CA LYS A 167 -12.11 24.23 -17.57
C LYS A 167 -11.22 25.19 -16.79
N SER A 168 -11.34 25.20 -15.46
CA SER A 168 -10.46 26.01 -14.61
C SER A 168 -10.20 25.33 -13.28
N ILE A 169 -9.02 25.60 -12.74
CA ILE A 169 -8.54 25.07 -11.46
C ILE A 169 -8.14 26.25 -10.59
N SER A 170 -8.54 26.23 -9.31
CA SER A 170 -8.12 27.20 -8.31
C SER A 170 -7.65 26.48 -7.05
N THR A 171 -6.44 26.80 -6.63
CA THR A 171 -5.81 26.29 -5.40
C THR A 171 -5.71 27.36 -4.31
N SER A 172 -6.34 28.52 -4.49
CA SER A 172 -6.23 29.68 -3.58
C SER A 172 -6.74 29.43 -2.16
N ALA A 173 -7.56 28.39 -1.97
CA ALA A 173 -8.11 28.01 -0.67
C ALA A 173 -7.64 26.59 -0.24
N ILE A 174 -6.62 26.05 -0.89
CA ILE A 174 -6.10 24.73 -0.51
C ILE A 174 -5.43 24.80 0.86
N ILE A 175 -5.69 23.82 1.69
CA ILE A 175 -4.99 23.65 2.97
C ILE A 175 -3.49 23.48 2.68
N GLU A 176 -2.66 24.26 3.35
CA GLU A 176 -1.20 24.17 3.17
C GLU A 176 -0.67 22.81 3.60
N ALA A 177 0.28 22.30 2.85
CA ALA A 177 1.00 21.09 3.24
C ALA A 177 1.81 21.34 4.53
N PRO A 178 2.00 20.32 5.38
CA PRO A 178 2.86 20.45 6.56
C PRO A 178 4.28 20.91 6.20
N LYS A 179 4.95 21.57 7.15
CA LYS A 179 6.25 22.24 6.92
C LYS A 179 7.36 21.32 6.37
N ASP A 180 7.35 20.06 6.79
CA ASP A 180 8.34 19.05 6.34
C ASP A 180 7.82 18.22 5.17
N GLY A 181 6.67 18.61 4.61
CA GLY A 181 6.13 18.12 3.35
C GLY A 181 5.24 16.90 3.46
N VAL A 182 4.82 16.46 2.28
CA VAL A 182 3.97 15.29 2.05
C VAL A 182 4.73 14.31 1.17
N VAL A 183 4.80 13.06 1.59
CA VAL A 183 5.52 11.99 0.88
C VAL A 183 4.54 10.89 0.51
N LEU A 184 4.46 10.58 -0.77
CA LEU A 184 3.61 9.54 -1.32
C LEU A 184 4.42 8.24 -1.41
N LEU A 185 3.96 7.21 -0.74
CA LEU A 185 4.57 5.88 -0.73
C LEU A 185 4.06 5.08 -1.92
N VAL A 186 4.94 4.84 -2.89
CA VAL A 186 4.58 4.28 -4.20
C VAL A 186 5.60 3.23 -4.61
N ASP A 187 5.15 2.04 -5.02
CA ASP A 187 6.00 0.94 -5.47
C ASP A 187 5.91 0.67 -6.99
N VAL A 188 5.03 1.39 -7.67
CA VAL A 188 4.89 1.30 -9.13
C VAL A 188 5.63 2.42 -9.83
N GLN A 189 6.14 2.14 -11.03
CA GLN A 189 6.86 3.12 -11.86
C GLN A 189 6.00 3.67 -13.00
N SER A 190 4.72 3.29 -13.05
CA SER A 190 3.80 3.71 -14.11
C SER A 190 3.67 5.23 -14.16
N PRO A 191 3.83 5.85 -15.34
CA PRO A 191 3.50 7.25 -15.54
C PRO A 191 1.99 7.47 -15.46
N LEU A 192 1.56 8.73 -15.54
CA LEU A 192 0.13 9.06 -15.58
C LEU A 192 -0.52 8.53 -16.86
N LEU A 193 0.11 8.74 -18.01
CA LEU A 193 -0.45 8.56 -19.36
C LEU A 193 0.27 7.48 -20.17
N GLY A 194 -0.39 7.02 -21.21
CA GLY A 194 0.17 6.14 -22.24
C GLY A 194 0.00 4.65 -21.99
N LEU A 195 0.78 3.83 -22.71
CA LEU A 195 0.63 2.35 -22.68
C LEU A 195 0.92 1.75 -21.32
N ASP A 196 1.80 2.37 -20.52
CA ASP A 196 2.14 1.98 -19.15
C ASP A 196 1.48 2.89 -18.12
N GLY A 197 0.53 3.74 -18.55
CA GLY A 197 -0.14 4.76 -17.74
C GLY A 197 -1.20 4.22 -16.80
N ALA A 198 -1.67 5.12 -15.92
CA ALA A 198 -2.62 4.82 -14.85
C ALA A 198 -3.90 4.13 -15.34
N ALA A 199 -4.54 4.67 -16.39
CA ALA A 199 -5.78 4.09 -16.91
C ALA A 199 -5.52 2.78 -17.66
N THR A 200 -4.46 2.73 -18.49
CA THR A 200 -4.17 1.55 -19.30
C THR A 200 -3.85 0.32 -18.44
N ILE A 201 -3.02 0.49 -17.41
CA ILE A 201 -2.54 -0.63 -16.58
C ILE A 201 -3.53 -0.99 -15.47
N PHE A 202 -4.12 0.01 -14.78
CA PHE A 202 -4.82 -0.25 -13.55
C PHE A 202 -6.36 -0.14 -13.64
N ALA A 203 -6.94 0.55 -14.65
CA ALA A 203 -8.37 0.66 -14.74
C ALA A 203 -9.08 -0.68 -15.03
N PRO A 204 -8.51 -1.64 -15.78
CA PRO A 204 -9.15 -2.95 -15.98
C PRO A 204 -9.41 -3.71 -14.67
N GLN A 205 -8.46 -3.75 -13.76
CA GLN A 205 -8.65 -4.41 -12.44
C GLN A 205 -9.66 -3.68 -11.54
N LYS A 206 -9.98 -2.41 -11.85
CA LYS A 206 -11.03 -1.60 -11.20
C LYS A 206 -12.39 -1.73 -11.91
N GLY A 207 -12.49 -2.65 -12.87
CA GLY A 207 -13.75 -2.99 -13.56
C GLY A 207 -14.01 -2.18 -14.83
N ALA A 208 -13.05 -1.40 -15.34
CA ALA A 208 -13.26 -0.61 -16.54
C ALA A 208 -13.34 -1.48 -17.80
N THR A 209 -14.38 -1.22 -18.63
CA THR A 209 -14.40 -1.69 -20.02
C THR A 209 -13.38 -0.95 -20.86
N THR A 210 -13.18 -1.40 -22.10
CA THR A 210 -12.27 -0.70 -23.05
C THR A 210 -12.71 0.74 -23.27
N GLU A 211 -14.00 0.99 -23.47
CA GLU A 211 -14.56 2.33 -23.66
C GLU A 211 -14.37 3.21 -22.42
N GLN A 212 -14.59 2.64 -21.23
CA GLN A 212 -14.39 3.36 -19.98
C GLN A 212 -12.91 3.69 -19.73
N LYS A 213 -12.01 2.77 -20.09
CA LYS A 213 -10.57 3.02 -20.05
C LYS A 213 -10.17 4.21 -20.92
N ASP A 214 -10.73 4.31 -22.15
CA ASP A 214 -10.46 5.41 -23.05
C ASP A 214 -11.02 6.74 -22.50
N ILE A 215 -12.18 6.71 -21.86
CA ILE A 215 -12.74 7.88 -21.16
C ILE A 215 -11.81 8.36 -20.04
N LEU A 216 -11.30 7.42 -19.24
CA LEU A 216 -10.37 7.72 -18.14
C LEU A 216 -9.04 8.26 -18.66
N GLU A 217 -8.45 7.64 -19.69
CA GLU A 217 -7.19 8.10 -20.29
C GLU A 217 -7.32 9.52 -20.84
N ASN A 218 -8.38 9.79 -21.62
CA ASN A 218 -8.66 11.13 -22.14
C ASN A 218 -8.89 12.16 -21.02
N GLY A 219 -9.54 11.74 -19.92
CA GLY A 219 -9.74 12.59 -18.74
C GLY A 219 -8.44 12.95 -18.03
N LEU A 220 -7.54 11.97 -17.87
CA LEU A 220 -6.20 12.17 -17.29
C LEU A 220 -5.34 13.06 -18.18
N GLU A 221 -5.36 12.84 -19.51
CA GLU A 221 -4.65 13.68 -20.49
C GLU A 221 -5.14 15.13 -20.44
N HIS A 222 -6.46 15.31 -20.43
CA HIS A 222 -7.06 16.64 -20.30
C HIS A 222 -6.62 17.34 -18.99
N PHE A 223 -6.69 16.65 -17.85
CA PHE A 223 -6.25 17.17 -16.56
C PHE A 223 -4.76 17.55 -16.58
N ALA A 224 -3.90 16.68 -17.09
CA ALA A 224 -2.47 16.95 -17.22
C ALA A 224 -2.18 18.17 -18.10
N SER A 225 -2.93 18.34 -19.19
CA SER A 225 -2.78 19.47 -20.10
C SER A 225 -3.11 20.83 -19.47
N LEU A 226 -4.04 20.85 -18.52
CA LEU A 226 -4.42 22.06 -17.78
C LEU A 226 -3.37 22.48 -16.73
N ILE A 227 -2.66 21.51 -16.17
CA ILE A 227 -1.68 21.73 -15.10
C ILE A 227 -0.28 21.95 -15.66
N GLY A 228 0.12 21.20 -16.68
CA GLY A 228 1.46 21.27 -17.27
C GLY A 228 2.57 20.75 -16.35
N PHE A 229 2.25 19.91 -15.36
CA PHE A 229 3.25 19.29 -14.48
C PHE A 229 3.92 18.10 -15.20
N LEU A 230 5.18 17.82 -14.86
CA LEU A 230 5.94 16.74 -15.48
C LEU A 230 5.40 15.37 -15.05
N ASP A 231 5.14 14.50 -16.01
CA ASP A 231 4.75 13.11 -15.78
C ASP A 231 6.00 12.27 -15.44
N ASN A 232 6.25 12.07 -14.17
CA ASN A 232 7.38 11.32 -13.65
C ASN A 232 7.02 9.84 -13.41
N PRO A 233 8.01 8.94 -13.33
CA PRO A 233 7.77 7.59 -12.85
C PRO A 233 7.04 7.57 -11.51
N GLY A 234 5.97 6.75 -11.41
CA GLY A 234 5.11 6.68 -10.23
C GLY A 234 3.92 7.66 -10.22
N SER A 235 3.88 8.65 -11.13
CA SER A 235 2.75 9.61 -11.23
C SER A 235 1.40 8.92 -11.44
N GLY A 236 1.38 7.75 -12.09
CA GLY A 236 0.16 6.97 -12.34
C GLY A 236 -0.37 6.22 -11.13
N ALA A 237 0.37 6.21 -10.02
CA ALA A 237 -0.06 5.50 -8.81
C ALA A 237 -1.42 5.99 -8.32
N ALA A 238 -2.23 5.04 -7.82
CA ALA A 238 -3.58 5.27 -7.34
C ALA A 238 -4.47 6.01 -8.36
N GLY A 239 -4.38 5.62 -9.64
CA GLY A 239 -5.17 6.22 -10.70
C GLY A 239 -4.87 7.70 -10.95
N GLY A 240 -3.59 8.08 -10.85
CA GLY A 240 -3.09 9.43 -11.02
C GLY A 240 -3.17 10.31 -9.76
N THR A 241 -3.60 9.76 -8.62
CA THR A 241 -3.63 10.50 -7.34
C THR A 241 -2.24 11.05 -7.00
N ALA A 242 -1.18 10.28 -7.26
CA ALA A 242 0.19 10.75 -7.07
C ALA A 242 0.49 11.98 -7.92
N TYR A 243 0.10 11.99 -9.20
CA TYR A 243 0.27 13.14 -10.09
C TYR A 243 -0.40 14.39 -9.53
N GLY A 244 -1.69 14.29 -9.18
CA GLY A 244 -2.46 15.44 -8.71
C GLY A 244 -1.91 16.04 -7.42
N LEU A 245 -1.53 15.21 -6.44
CA LEU A 245 -0.96 15.68 -5.18
C LEU A 245 0.45 16.26 -5.36
N CYS A 246 1.28 15.69 -6.23
CA CYS A 246 2.58 16.27 -6.56
C CYS A 246 2.41 17.65 -7.23
N ALA A 247 1.50 17.76 -8.20
CA ALA A 247 1.33 18.95 -9.00
C ALA A 247 0.67 20.11 -8.24
N LEU A 248 -0.31 19.84 -7.37
CA LEU A 248 -1.15 20.86 -6.76
C LEU A 248 -1.04 20.98 -5.24
N TRP A 249 -0.39 20.00 -4.59
CA TRP A 249 -0.16 20.03 -3.14
C TRP A 249 1.32 19.81 -2.77
N ASN A 250 2.20 19.93 -3.74
CA ASN A 250 3.67 19.86 -3.58
C ASN A 250 4.18 18.58 -2.88
N ALA A 251 3.47 17.46 -3.09
CA ALA A 251 3.90 16.17 -2.56
C ALA A 251 5.12 15.62 -3.36
N THR A 252 5.88 14.75 -2.72
CA THR A 252 7.00 14.01 -3.34
C THR A 252 6.73 12.51 -3.33
N ILE A 253 7.34 11.77 -4.25
CA ILE A 253 7.19 10.31 -4.33
C ILE A 253 8.45 9.66 -3.76
N GLU A 254 8.27 8.68 -2.86
CA GLU A 254 9.32 7.77 -2.38
C GLU A 254 8.89 6.30 -2.57
N ASN A 255 9.88 5.40 -2.57
CA ASN A 255 9.59 3.97 -2.60
C ASN A 255 8.89 3.52 -1.32
N GLY A 256 7.68 2.98 -1.47
CA GLY A 256 6.79 2.62 -0.37
C GLY A 256 7.35 1.50 0.50
N ALA A 257 7.76 0.37 -0.10
CA ALA A 257 8.31 -0.77 0.63
C ALA A 257 9.56 -0.39 1.43
N ALA A 258 10.45 0.43 0.84
CA ALA A 258 11.65 0.90 1.52
C ALA A 258 11.33 1.79 2.72
N LYS A 259 10.41 2.74 2.58
CA LYS A 259 10.03 3.65 3.65
C LYS A 259 9.25 2.93 4.75
N ILE A 260 8.34 2.03 4.42
CA ILE A 260 7.62 1.22 5.41
C ILE A 260 8.59 0.33 6.19
N ALA A 261 9.60 -0.27 5.53
CA ALA A 261 10.65 -1.03 6.20
C ALA A 261 11.40 -0.17 7.22
N GLU A 262 11.75 1.06 6.86
CA GLU A 262 12.38 2.03 7.77
C GLU A 262 11.45 2.35 8.94
N LEU A 263 10.19 2.72 8.68
CA LEU A 263 9.20 3.04 9.71
C LEU A 263 8.91 1.86 10.64
N CYS A 264 8.97 0.63 10.15
CA CYS A 264 8.80 -0.58 10.96
C CYS A 264 10.10 -1.02 11.66
N GLY A 265 11.22 -0.32 11.48
CA GLY A 265 12.49 -0.65 12.14
C GLY A 265 13.12 -1.97 11.66
N PHE A 266 12.84 -2.37 10.41
CA PHE A 266 13.26 -3.66 9.86
C PHE A 266 14.78 -3.87 9.90
N ASP A 267 15.57 -2.87 9.50
CA ASP A 267 17.05 -2.98 9.48
C ASP A 267 17.61 -3.15 10.90
N THR A 268 17.02 -2.50 11.88
CA THR A 268 17.41 -2.67 13.29
C THR A 268 17.06 -4.07 13.78
N ALA A 269 15.90 -4.59 13.41
CA ALA A 269 15.46 -5.94 13.78
C ALA A 269 16.32 -7.03 13.13
N MET A 270 16.89 -6.76 11.95
CA MET A 270 17.74 -7.70 11.22
C MET A 270 19.12 -7.90 11.87
N VAL A 271 19.56 -6.97 12.72
CA VAL A 271 20.85 -7.10 13.41
C VAL A 271 20.85 -8.31 14.34
N GLY A 272 21.75 -9.27 14.09
CA GLY A 272 21.87 -10.51 14.85
C GLY A 272 20.77 -11.52 14.59
N THR A 273 20.00 -11.38 13.49
CA THR A 273 19.03 -12.36 13.03
C THR A 273 19.75 -13.52 12.34
N ASP A 274 19.35 -14.75 12.68
CA ASP A 274 19.91 -16.00 12.09
C ASP A 274 19.11 -16.44 10.85
N LEU A 275 17.82 -16.05 10.76
CA LEU A 275 16.94 -16.40 9.65
C LEU A 275 15.86 -15.33 9.49
N VAL A 276 15.62 -14.90 8.26
CA VAL A 276 14.43 -14.13 7.86
C VAL A 276 13.41 -15.04 7.25
N ILE A 277 12.17 -14.96 7.70
CA ILE A 277 11.01 -15.61 7.09
C ILE A 277 10.14 -14.50 6.49
N THR A 278 9.94 -14.56 5.18
CA THR A 278 9.04 -13.63 4.47
C THR A 278 8.08 -14.41 3.56
N GLY A 279 7.10 -13.74 3.00
CA GLY A 279 6.13 -14.36 2.10
C GLY A 279 4.96 -13.47 1.78
N GLU A 280 4.11 -13.96 0.89
CA GLU A 280 2.89 -13.33 0.42
C GLU A 280 1.88 -14.37 -0.04
N GLY A 281 0.67 -13.95 -0.45
CA GLY A 281 -0.38 -14.88 -0.91
C GLY A 281 0.01 -15.71 -2.14
N GLN A 282 0.70 -15.14 -3.12
CA GLN A 282 1.22 -15.86 -4.29
C GLN A 282 2.60 -15.36 -4.66
N LEU A 283 3.58 -16.26 -4.60
CA LEU A 283 4.95 -15.98 -5.01
C LEU A 283 5.12 -16.28 -6.50
N ASP A 284 5.55 -15.27 -7.25
CA ASP A 284 5.91 -15.37 -8.66
C ASP A 284 7.08 -14.42 -9.00
N TYR A 285 7.45 -14.31 -10.29
CA TYR A 285 8.54 -13.43 -10.69
C TYR A 285 8.27 -11.93 -10.42
N GLN A 286 7.01 -11.53 -10.32
CA GLN A 286 6.64 -10.12 -10.02
C GLN A 286 6.87 -9.78 -8.55
N SER A 287 6.87 -10.77 -7.67
CA SER A 287 7.18 -10.63 -6.23
C SER A 287 8.53 -9.97 -5.96
N PHE A 288 9.47 -10.11 -6.91
CA PHE A 288 10.84 -9.57 -6.85
C PHE A 288 11.01 -8.24 -7.61
N ARG A 289 9.91 -7.62 -8.07
CA ARG A 289 9.94 -6.35 -8.80
C ARG A 289 9.34 -5.21 -7.95
N GLY A 290 10.03 -4.85 -6.86
CA GLY A 290 9.65 -3.73 -6.01
C GLY A 290 8.58 -4.03 -4.95
N LYS A 291 8.13 -5.28 -4.83
CA LYS A 291 7.20 -5.69 -3.77
C LYS A 291 7.92 -6.06 -2.47
N VAL A 292 7.14 -6.23 -1.38
CA VAL A 292 7.63 -6.58 -0.03
C VAL A 292 8.62 -7.74 -0.04
N VAL A 293 8.26 -8.87 -0.65
CA VAL A 293 9.11 -10.08 -0.64
C VAL A 293 10.46 -9.83 -1.31
N GLY A 294 10.47 -9.15 -2.46
CA GLY A 294 11.70 -8.80 -3.17
C GLY A 294 12.57 -7.86 -2.34
N HIS A 295 11.98 -6.81 -1.78
CA HIS A 295 12.68 -5.83 -0.96
C HIS A 295 13.32 -6.45 0.30
N ILE A 296 12.58 -7.31 1.01
CA ILE A 296 13.09 -8.03 2.18
C ILE A 296 14.23 -8.98 1.78
N SER A 297 14.06 -9.69 0.65
CA SER A 297 15.06 -10.62 0.15
C SER A 297 16.38 -9.94 -0.22
N GLU A 298 16.31 -8.80 -0.87
CA GLU A 298 17.47 -7.98 -1.22
C GLU A 298 18.21 -7.49 0.04
N ARG A 299 17.46 -6.96 1.02
CA ARG A 299 18.04 -6.46 2.27
C ARG A 299 18.70 -7.56 3.09
N ALA A 300 18.05 -8.71 3.25
CA ALA A 300 18.62 -9.84 3.97
C ALA A 300 19.89 -10.38 3.27
N SER A 301 19.84 -10.50 1.95
CA SER A 301 21.00 -10.93 1.13
C SER A 301 22.17 -9.95 1.24
N ALA A 302 21.91 -8.64 1.27
CA ALA A 302 22.94 -7.61 1.38
C ALA A 302 23.76 -7.70 2.68
N VAL A 303 23.17 -8.23 3.75
CA VAL A 303 23.85 -8.43 5.06
C VAL A 303 24.17 -9.89 5.34
N GLY A 304 23.93 -10.79 4.37
CA GLY A 304 24.27 -12.21 4.47
C GLY A 304 23.37 -13.02 5.40
N VAL A 305 22.16 -12.56 5.71
CA VAL A 305 21.19 -13.30 6.53
C VAL A 305 20.41 -14.25 5.63
N PRO A 306 20.35 -15.58 5.98
CA PRO A 306 19.56 -16.56 5.23
C PRO A 306 18.07 -16.22 5.21
N ILE A 307 17.38 -16.63 4.12
CA ILE A 307 15.95 -16.44 3.92
C ILE A 307 15.24 -17.76 3.72
N ALA A 308 14.05 -17.88 4.30
CA ALA A 308 13.05 -18.90 3.96
C ALA A 308 11.71 -18.24 3.64
N TYR A 309 10.91 -18.89 2.79
CA TYR A 309 9.62 -18.35 2.37
C TYR A 309 8.45 -19.12 2.97
N CYS A 310 7.41 -18.37 3.39
CA CYS A 310 6.07 -18.88 3.68
C CYS A 310 5.09 -18.21 2.74
N VAL A 311 4.45 -18.96 1.85
CA VAL A 311 3.61 -18.39 0.80
C VAL A 311 2.26 -19.11 0.69
N GLY A 312 1.21 -18.44 0.25
CA GLY A 312 -0.07 -19.10 -0.02
C GLY A 312 0.05 -20.12 -1.16
N SER A 313 0.68 -19.70 -2.27
CA SER A 313 1.03 -20.56 -3.40
C SER A 313 2.32 -20.07 -4.06
N VAL A 314 2.98 -20.92 -4.84
CA VAL A 314 4.18 -20.59 -5.60
C VAL A 314 4.00 -20.97 -7.06
N VAL A 315 4.44 -20.09 -7.96
CA VAL A 315 4.50 -20.34 -9.41
C VAL A 315 5.96 -20.61 -9.77
N GLY A 316 6.28 -21.86 -10.09
CA GLY A 316 7.65 -22.31 -10.30
C GLY A 316 8.34 -22.73 -9.00
N ASP A 317 9.64 -22.52 -8.93
CA ASP A 317 10.48 -22.85 -7.78
C ASP A 317 10.70 -21.62 -6.87
N PHE A 318 11.09 -21.86 -5.61
CA PHE A 318 11.56 -20.80 -4.74
C PHE A 318 12.87 -20.21 -5.27
N PRO A 319 13.04 -18.88 -5.22
CA PRO A 319 14.19 -18.19 -5.83
C PRO A 319 15.50 -18.51 -5.08
N PHE A 320 16.58 -18.59 -5.82
CA PHE A 320 17.92 -18.70 -5.26
C PHE A 320 18.59 -17.32 -5.14
N PRO A 321 19.34 -17.01 -4.06
CA PRO A 321 19.63 -17.90 -2.93
C PRO A 321 18.56 -17.83 -1.82
N CYS A 322 18.02 -18.99 -1.42
CA CYS A 322 17.22 -19.14 -0.21
C CYS A 322 17.45 -20.52 0.39
N LEU A 323 17.03 -20.72 1.63
CA LEU A 323 17.09 -22.06 2.27
C LEU A 323 15.94 -22.97 1.80
N GLY A 324 14.89 -22.40 1.23
CA GLY A 324 13.68 -23.06 0.78
C GLY A 324 12.42 -22.32 1.21
N GLY A 325 11.28 -23.00 1.15
CA GLY A 325 10.02 -22.41 1.57
C GLY A 325 8.90 -23.42 1.72
N VAL A 326 7.78 -22.95 2.27
CA VAL A 326 6.56 -23.70 2.47
C VAL A 326 5.41 -22.97 1.76
N ALA A 327 4.71 -23.68 0.88
CA ALA A 327 3.50 -23.20 0.23
C ALA A 327 2.26 -23.81 0.92
N LEU A 328 1.35 -22.97 1.39
CA LEU A 328 0.13 -23.43 2.07
C LEU A 328 -0.75 -24.28 1.16
N SER A 329 -0.77 -23.99 -0.15
CA SER A 329 -1.49 -24.79 -1.15
C SER A 329 -0.99 -26.23 -1.24
N HIS A 330 0.30 -26.49 -0.96
CA HIS A 330 0.86 -27.84 -0.90
C HIS A 330 0.44 -28.55 0.40
N LEU A 331 0.41 -27.84 1.53
CA LEU A 331 -0.05 -28.40 2.81
C LEU A 331 -1.55 -28.71 2.78
N ALA A 332 -2.34 -27.83 2.20
CA ALA A 332 -3.79 -27.96 2.13
C ALA A 332 -4.26 -28.90 1.01
N GLY A 333 -3.40 -29.17 0.01
CA GLY A 333 -3.75 -29.89 -1.21
C GLY A 333 -4.43 -29.03 -2.29
N SER A 334 -4.82 -27.79 -1.99
CA SER A 334 -5.31 -26.82 -2.96
C SER A 334 -5.23 -25.38 -2.44
N ILE A 335 -5.26 -24.41 -3.36
CA ILE A 335 -5.30 -22.97 -3.01
C ILE A 335 -6.61 -22.65 -2.25
N GLY A 336 -7.76 -23.17 -2.70
CA GLY A 336 -9.05 -22.92 -2.07
C GLY A 336 -9.08 -23.35 -0.60
N LEU A 337 -8.65 -24.58 -0.30
CA LEU A 337 -8.56 -25.07 1.09
C LEU A 337 -7.59 -24.28 1.95
N ALA A 338 -6.47 -23.82 1.36
CA ALA A 338 -5.52 -22.96 2.07
C ALA A 338 -6.15 -21.61 2.45
N MET A 339 -6.95 -21.02 1.54
CA MET A 339 -7.63 -19.75 1.77
C MET A 339 -8.81 -19.88 2.76
N GLU A 340 -9.49 -21.01 2.80
CA GLU A 340 -10.60 -21.26 3.75
C GLU A 340 -10.12 -21.38 5.20
N ASN A 341 -8.91 -21.90 5.41
CA ASN A 341 -8.35 -22.16 6.74
C ASN A 341 -6.90 -21.67 6.86
N PRO A 342 -6.60 -20.39 6.61
CA PRO A 342 -5.24 -19.89 6.51
C PRO A 342 -4.46 -20.05 7.83
N GLU A 343 -5.07 -19.76 8.98
CA GLU A 343 -4.39 -19.87 10.29
C GLU A 343 -3.85 -21.30 10.53
N LYS A 344 -4.65 -22.32 10.22
CA LYS A 344 -4.24 -23.72 10.39
C LYS A 344 -2.96 -24.02 9.61
N TYR A 345 -2.95 -23.69 8.32
CA TYR A 345 -1.84 -24.01 7.44
C TYR A 345 -0.62 -23.12 7.66
N LEU A 346 -0.82 -21.88 8.12
CA LEU A 346 0.27 -21.00 8.56
C LEU A 346 0.97 -21.53 9.81
N ILE A 347 0.23 -22.06 10.78
CA ILE A 347 0.81 -22.72 11.97
C ILE A 347 1.60 -23.95 11.53
N GLU A 348 1.06 -24.79 10.65
CA GLU A 348 1.74 -25.98 10.12
C GLU A 348 3.00 -25.59 9.33
N ALA A 349 2.93 -24.52 8.52
CA ALA A 349 4.10 -23.97 7.84
C ALA A 349 5.16 -23.48 8.82
N GLY A 350 4.77 -22.81 9.90
CA GLY A 350 5.68 -22.40 10.98
C GLY A 350 6.42 -23.56 11.62
N VAL A 351 5.77 -24.72 11.79
CA VAL A 351 6.42 -25.97 12.24
C VAL A 351 7.45 -26.43 11.19
N GLN A 352 7.08 -26.50 9.91
CA GLN A 352 7.99 -27.00 8.86
C GLN A 352 9.20 -26.09 8.64
N LEU A 353 9.01 -24.77 8.75
CA LEU A 353 10.10 -23.80 8.60
C LEU A 353 11.22 -23.98 9.63
N THR A 354 10.94 -24.60 10.78
CA THR A 354 11.98 -24.90 11.79
C THR A 354 13.09 -25.85 11.28
N HIS A 355 12.83 -26.59 10.21
CA HIS A 355 13.80 -27.50 9.61
C HIS A 355 14.90 -26.80 8.80
N PHE A 356 14.77 -25.49 8.54
CA PHE A 356 15.80 -24.70 7.86
C PHE A 356 16.88 -24.18 8.82
N LEU A 357 16.76 -24.46 10.11
CA LEU A 357 17.74 -24.20 11.16
C LEU A 357 18.01 -25.46 11.98
#